data_7776d04776e60f6079104d6cc4ba7d91
#
_entry.id   7776d04776e60f6079104d6cc4ba7d91
#
_cell.length_a   1.000
_cell.length_b   1.000
_cell.length_c   1.000
_cell.angle_alpha   90.00
_cell.angle_beta   90.00
_cell.angle_gamma   90.00
#
_symmetry.space_group_name_H-M   'P 1'
#
loop_
_entity.id
_entity.type
_entity.pdbx_description
1 polymer ?
#
loop_
_entity_poly.entity_id
_entity_poly.type
_entity_poly.pdbx_seq_one_letter_code
_entity_poly.pdbx_strand_id
1 'polypeptide(L)'
;MCAVHDGMEDIYPLLETACAVAVVSPVYFAGVPAQLKAFYDRCQPYWARRYVLRQERTGAKRPGALLLVAGGGDPFGAQCAVTSTKSVFGVLGVEMSHLAEFTEVDKPGDIEMHPGAIAQAESIGADLVRASNIARAQSTYEGLGRLG
;
A
#
# COMPACT_ATOMS: atom_id res chain seq x y z
N MET A 1 -2.15 11.74 -20.04
CA MET A 1 -1.79 10.38 -20.45
C MET A 1 -0.30 10.24 -20.27
N CYS A 2 0.20 9.13 -19.77
CA CYS A 2 1.64 8.91 -19.62
C CYS A 2 2.26 8.63 -21.00
N ALA A 3 3.49 9.12 -21.24
CA ALA A 3 4.20 8.88 -22.51
C ALA A 3 4.75 7.44 -22.62
N VAL A 4 4.78 6.71 -21.52
CA VAL A 4 5.26 5.32 -21.49
C VAL A 4 4.04 4.39 -21.56
N HIS A 5 4.00 3.56 -22.59
CA HIS A 5 2.98 2.53 -22.77
C HIS A 5 3.52 1.21 -22.22
N ASP A 6 2.99 0.78 -21.10
CA ASP A 6 3.35 -0.46 -20.40
C ASP A 6 2.13 -1.00 -19.62
N GLY A 7 2.30 -2.11 -18.92
CA GLY A 7 1.23 -2.73 -18.12
C GLY A 7 0.62 -1.86 -17.01
N MET A 8 1.15 -0.66 -16.75
CA MET A 8 0.55 0.27 -15.78
C MET A 8 -0.80 0.82 -16.23
N GLU A 9 -1.07 0.82 -17.52
CA GLU A 9 -2.38 1.26 -18.06
C GLU A 9 -3.53 0.39 -17.52
N ASP A 10 -3.26 -0.89 -17.31
CA ASP A 10 -4.23 -1.84 -16.71
C ASP A 10 -4.29 -1.72 -15.18
N ILE A 11 -3.19 -1.29 -14.54
CA ILE A 11 -3.08 -1.21 -13.09
C ILE A 11 -3.71 0.09 -12.55
N TYR A 12 -3.62 1.21 -13.26
CA TYR A 12 -4.18 2.48 -12.79
C TYR A 12 -5.67 2.40 -12.42
N PRO A 13 -6.56 1.80 -13.24
CA PRO A 13 -7.97 1.66 -12.86
C PRO A 13 -8.16 0.81 -11.60
N LEU A 14 -7.35 -0.24 -11.41
CA LEU A 14 -7.38 -1.07 -10.21
C LEU A 14 -6.97 -0.27 -8.97
N LEU A 15 -5.91 0.54 -9.06
CA LEU A 15 -5.49 1.42 -7.97
C LEU A 15 -6.53 2.49 -7.64
N GLU A 16 -7.26 2.99 -8.62
CA GLU A 16 -8.30 3.99 -8.41
C GLU A 16 -9.55 3.42 -7.75
N THR A 17 -9.91 2.18 -8.05
CA THR A 17 -11.13 1.53 -7.57
C THR A 17 -10.94 0.65 -6.33
N ALA A 18 -9.71 0.27 -6.01
CA ALA A 18 -9.40 -0.56 -4.85
C ALA A 18 -9.92 0.08 -3.55
N CYS A 19 -10.58 -0.69 -2.70
CA CYS A 19 -11.09 -0.24 -1.41
C CYS A 19 -10.03 -0.27 -0.30
N ALA A 20 -8.98 -1.07 -0.49
CA ALA A 20 -7.81 -1.16 0.37
C ALA A 20 -6.58 -1.48 -0.48
N VAL A 21 -5.38 -1.20 0.03
CA VAL A 21 -4.12 -1.53 -0.65
C VAL A 21 -3.17 -2.19 0.35
N ALA A 22 -2.69 -3.37 0.01
CA ALA A 22 -1.61 -4.03 0.75
C ALA A 22 -0.36 -4.15 -0.11
N VAL A 23 0.79 -3.84 0.48
CA VAL A 23 2.11 -4.10 -0.09
C VAL A 23 2.79 -5.15 0.77
N VAL A 24 3.22 -6.23 0.14
CA VAL A 24 4.02 -7.29 0.77
C VAL A 24 5.33 -7.38 0.00
N SER A 25 6.46 -7.24 0.69
CA SER A 25 7.75 -7.08 0.00
C SER A 25 8.91 -7.58 0.84
N PRO A 26 9.92 -8.20 0.23
CA PRO A 26 11.22 -8.32 0.89
C PRO A 26 11.88 -6.94 1.00
N VAL A 27 12.86 -6.86 1.91
CA VAL A 27 13.71 -5.67 2.09
C VAL A 27 15.09 -5.97 1.52
N TYR A 28 15.55 -5.12 0.59
CA TYR A 28 16.90 -5.18 0.04
C TYR A 28 17.60 -3.84 0.26
N PHE A 29 18.73 -3.85 0.97
CA PHE A 29 19.49 -2.63 1.30
C PHE A 29 18.59 -1.53 1.90
N ALA A 30 17.89 -1.87 2.96
CA ALA A 30 16.92 -1.02 3.69
C ALA A 30 15.70 -0.56 2.85
N GLY A 31 15.63 -0.89 1.57
CA GLY A 31 14.61 -0.45 0.62
C GLY A 31 13.75 -1.56 0.07
N VAL A 32 12.81 -1.18 -0.79
CA VAL A 32 12.01 -2.11 -1.57
C VAL A 32 12.80 -2.61 -2.79
N PRO A 33 12.50 -3.81 -3.33
CA PRO A 33 13.12 -4.33 -4.56
C PRO A 33 12.93 -3.38 -5.75
N ALA A 34 13.84 -3.46 -6.72
CA ALA A 34 13.83 -2.60 -7.91
C ALA A 34 12.50 -2.61 -8.67
N GLN A 35 11.85 -3.77 -8.78
CA GLN A 35 10.56 -3.91 -9.46
C GLN A 35 9.45 -3.14 -8.73
N LEU A 36 9.40 -3.24 -7.39
CA LEU A 36 8.42 -2.49 -6.60
C LEU A 36 8.74 -0.99 -6.61
N LYS A 37 10.01 -0.62 -6.60
CA LYS A 37 10.42 0.78 -6.76
C LYS A 37 10.02 1.34 -8.13
N ALA A 38 10.20 0.57 -9.19
CA ALA A 38 9.75 0.95 -10.53
C ALA A 38 8.23 1.18 -10.57
N PHE A 39 7.44 0.30 -9.93
CA PHE A 39 6.00 0.51 -9.76
C PHE A 39 5.70 1.81 -9.00
N TYR A 40 6.42 2.10 -7.91
CA TYR A 40 6.26 3.34 -7.16
C TYR A 40 6.55 4.57 -8.03
N ASP A 41 7.60 4.53 -8.83
CA ASP A 41 7.95 5.63 -9.74
C ASP A 41 6.89 5.83 -10.82
N ARG A 42 6.22 4.77 -11.26
CA ARG A 42 5.08 4.85 -12.18
C ARG A 42 3.81 5.43 -11.53
N CYS A 43 3.77 5.61 -10.20
CA CYS A 43 2.71 6.34 -9.51
C CYS A 43 2.87 7.88 -9.55
N GLN A 44 3.91 8.42 -10.18
CA GLN A 44 4.14 9.87 -10.35
C GLN A 44 2.94 10.65 -10.97
N PRO A 45 2.11 10.09 -11.86
CA PRO A 45 0.91 10.81 -12.33
C PRO A 45 -0.04 11.21 -11.20
N TYR A 46 -0.15 10.42 -10.12
CA TYR A 46 -0.98 10.78 -8.95
C TYR A 46 -0.38 11.94 -8.17
N TRP A 47 0.96 11.99 -8.06
CA TRP A 47 1.66 13.13 -7.47
C TRP A 47 1.41 14.39 -8.30
N ALA A 48 1.55 14.32 -9.63
CA ALA A 48 1.32 15.44 -10.51
C ALA A 48 -0.13 15.94 -10.46
N ARG A 49 -1.12 15.03 -10.45
CA ARG A 49 -2.53 15.39 -10.27
C ARG A 49 -2.73 16.20 -8.98
N ARG A 50 -2.16 15.74 -7.86
CA ARG A 50 -2.35 16.37 -6.56
C ARG A 50 -1.61 17.70 -6.43
N TYR A 51 -0.32 17.76 -6.75
CA TYR A 51 0.53 18.90 -6.42
C TYR A 51 0.72 19.89 -7.57
N VAL A 52 0.66 19.44 -8.81
CA VAL A 52 0.79 20.32 -9.99
C VAL A 52 -0.57 20.77 -10.49
N LEU A 53 -1.50 19.84 -10.70
CA LEU A 53 -2.83 20.13 -11.21
C LEU A 53 -3.84 20.51 -10.12
N ARG A 54 -3.45 20.39 -8.84
CA ARG A 54 -4.28 20.71 -7.67
C ARG A 54 -5.62 19.98 -7.67
N GLN A 55 -5.65 18.78 -8.22
CA GLN A 55 -6.81 17.91 -8.21
C GLN A 55 -6.82 17.14 -6.90
N GLU A 56 -7.63 17.58 -5.96
CA GLU A 56 -7.79 16.85 -4.71
C GLU A 56 -8.60 15.58 -4.93
N ARG A 57 -8.19 14.52 -4.29
CA ARG A 57 -8.98 13.29 -4.24
C ARG A 57 -10.18 13.54 -3.32
N THR A 58 -11.38 13.29 -3.83
CA THR A 58 -12.62 13.31 -3.02
C THR A 58 -12.79 12.01 -2.25
N GLY A 59 -13.36 12.11 -1.05
CA GLY A 59 -13.67 10.96 -0.19
C GLY A 59 -12.60 10.65 0.87
N ALA A 60 -12.94 9.74 1.78
CA ALA A 60 -12.07 9.30 2.87
C ALA A 60 -10.84 8.56 2.35
N LYS A 61 -9.76 8.59 3.13
CA LYS A 61 -8.58 7.76 2.84
C LYS A 61 -8.95 6.29 2.95
N ARG A 62 -8.37 5.48 2.07
CA ARG A 62 -8.52 4.03 2.07
C ARG A 62 -7.52 3.40 3.02
N PRO A 63 -7.87 2.30 3.72
CA PRO A 63 -6.92 1.60 4.56
C PRO A 63 -5.81 0.94 3.73
N GLY A 64 -4.60 0.94 4.27
CA GLY A 64 -3.45 0.30 3.65
C GLY A 64 -2.57 -0.43 4.64
N ALA A 65 -1.87 -1.46 4.17
CA ALA A 65 -0.91 -2.21 4.95
C ALA A 65 0.43 -2.34 4.23
N LEU A 66 1.50 -2.41 5.00
CA LEU A 66 2.83 -2.75 4.54
C LEU A 66 3.36 -3.90 5.39
N LEU A 67 3.66 -5.03 4.75
CA LEU A 67 4.28 -6.19 5.36
C LEU A 67 5.65 -6.38 4.73
N LEU A 68 6.69 -6.38 5.55
CA LEU A 68 8.08 -6.48 5.11
C LEU A 68 8.75 -7.72 5.69
N VAL A 69 9.55 -8.37 4.87
CA VAL A 69 10.32 -9.56 5.24
C VAL A 69 11.79 -9.27 4.97
N ALA A 70 12.67 -9.54 5.95
CA ALA A 70 14.11 -9.28 5.85
C ALA A 70 14.92 -10.34 6.55
N GLY A 71 16.14 -10.60 6.07
CA GLY A 71 17.11 -11.46 6.76
C GLY A 71 17.63 -10.87 8.09
N GLY A 72 17.59 -9.56 8.21
CA GLY A 72 18.12 -8.86 9.39
C GLY A 72 19.54 -8.37 9.21
N GLY A 73 20.10 -7.77 10.27
CA GLY A 73 21.49 -7.31 10.28
C GLY A 73 21.76 -5.95 9.61
N ASP A 74 20.81 -5.36 8.91
CA ASP A 74 20.94 -4.02 8.34
C ASP A 74 20.74 -2.97 9.46
N PRO A 75 21.73 -2.08 9.73
CA PRO A 75 21.62 -1.08 10.79
C PRO A 75 20.52 -0.04 10.54
N PHE A 76 20.09 0.12 9.31
CA PHE A 76 19.00 1.03 8.91
C PHE A 76 17.64 0.32 8.89
N GLY A 77 17.60 -1.01 9.06
CA GLY A 77 16.37 -1.79 9.01
C GLY A 77 15.58 -1.58 7.73
N ALA A 78 14.28 -1.44 7.83
CA ALA A 78 13.38 -1.24 6.69
C ALA A 78 12.95 0.22 6.48
N GLN A 79 13.63 1.19 7.08
CA GLN A 79 13.17 2.57 7.12
C GLN A 79 12.95 3.20 5.74
N CYS A 80 13.83 2.92 4.76
CA CYS A 80 13.67 3.44 3.39
C CYS A 80 12.46 2.81 2.70
N ALA A 81 12.21 1.51 2.90
CA ALA A 81 11.03 0.83 2.38
C ALA A 81 9.74 1.43 2.96
N VAL A 82 9.69 1.65 4.26
CA VAL A 82 8.54 2.26 4.95
C VAL A 82 8.29 3.68 4.43
N THR A 83 9.34 4.50 4.35
CA THR A 83 9.23 5.91 3.95
C THR A 83 8.76 6.05 2.50
N SER A 84 9.32 5.26 1.58
CA SER A 84 8.93 5.28 0.17
C SER A 84 7.49 4.81 -0.03
N THR A 85 7.06 3.75 0.68
CA THR A 85 5.69 3.27 0.64
C THR A 85 4.71 4.31 1.19
N LYS A 86 5.02 4.96 2.33
CA LYS A 86 4.20 6.06 2.87
C LYS A 86 4.03 7.20 1.88
N SER A 87 5.06 7.56 1.15
CA SER A 87 5.02 8.61 0.13
C SER A 87 4.05 8.25 -1.01
N VAL A 88 4.15 7.01 -1.52
CA VAL A 88 3.26 6.51 -2.57
C VAL A 88 1.82 6.37 -2.06
N PHE A 89 1.61 5.81 -0.89
CA PHE A 89 0.29 5.72 -0.26
C PHE A 89 -0.34 7.11 -0.11
N GLY A 90 0.43 8.11 0.29
CA GLY A 90 -0.04 9.48 0.42
C GLY A 90 -0.64 10.03 -0.87
N VAL A 91 0.01 9.84 -2.02
CA VAL A 91 -0.51 10.33 -3.31
C VAL A 91 -1.64 9.47 -3.87
N LEU A 92 -1.70 8.19 -3.50
CA LEU A 92 -2.81 7.29 -3.83
C LEU A 92 -4.05 7.50 -2.94
N GLY A 93 -3.98 8.34 -1.91
CA GLY A 93 -5.06 8.52 -0.93
C GLY A 93 -5.27 7.27 -0.07
N VAL A 94 -4.18 6.59 0.25
CA VAL A 94 -4.15 5.44 1.15
C VAL A 94 -3.53 5.87 2.47
N GLU A 95 -4.09 5.42 3.59
CA GLU A 95 -3.53 5.58 4.92
C GLU A 95 -2.88 4.28 5.36
N MET A 96 -1.61 4.33 5.75
CA MET A 96 -0.93 3.15 6.28
C MET A 96 -1.46 2.85 7.69
N SER A 97 -2.47 2.01 7.76
CA SER A 97 -3.09 1.59 9.02
C SER A 97 -2.35 0.44 9.70
N HIS A 98 -1.61 -0.34 8.94
CA HIS A 98 -0.84 -1.48 9.46
C HIS A 98 0.57 -1.49 8.87
N LEU A 99 1.53 -1.80 9.72
CA LEU A 99 2.92 -2.07 9.37
C LEU A 99 3.36 -3.32 10.15
N ALA A 100 3.87 -4.33 9.44
CA ALA A 100 4.49 -5.50 10.03
C ALA A 100 5.86 -5.73 9.38
N GLU A 101 6.86 -5.99 10.21
CA GLU A 101 8.22 -6.29 9.79
C GLU A 101 8.64 -7.64 10.41
N PHE A 102 9.02 -8.59 9.56
CA PHE A 102 9.49 -9.91 9.95
C PHE A 102 10.95 -10.01 9.58
N THR A 103 11.82 -10.09 10.60
CA THR A 103 13.27 -10.20 10.45
C THR A 103 13.72 -11.64 10.65
N GLU A 104 14.98 -11.94 10.31
CA GLU A 104 15.57 -13.29 10.42
C GLU A 104 14.87 -14.32 9.49
N VAL A 105 14.38 -13.85 8.33
CA VAL A 105 13.71 -14.67 7.31
C VAL A 105 14.56 -14.65 6.04
N ASP A 106 15.43 -15.64 5.87
CA ASP A 106 16.39 -15.72 4.75
C ASP A 106 16.10 -16.86 3.77
N LYS A 107 15.48 -17.94 4.25
CA LYS A 107 15.27 -19.16 3.48
C LYS A 107 13.78 -19.42 3.26
N PRO A 108 13.42 -20.16 2.21
CA PRO A 108 12.07 -20.67 2.05
C PRO A 108 11.60 -21.44 3.29
N GLY A 109 10.47 -21.07 3.84
CA GLY A 109 9.88 -21.66 5.03
C GLY A 109 10.22 -20.96 6.35
N ASP A 110 11.25 -20.11 6.43
CA ASP A 110 11.62 -19.43 7.66
C ASP A 110 10.45 -18.63 8.26
N ILE A 111 9.62 -18.01 7.42
CA ILE A 111 8.46 -17.26 7.87
C ILE A 111 7.43 -18.12 8.63
N GLU A 112 7.33 -19.40 8.29
CA GLU A 112 6.44 -20.35 8.97
C GLU A 112 6.93 -20.66 10.38
N MET A 113 8.25 -20.56 10.60
CA MET A 113 8.89 -20.73 11.90
C MET A 113 8.86 -19.45 12.74
N HIS A 114 8.55 -18.31 12.14
CA HIS A 114 8.47 -17.03 12.85
C HIS A 114 7.19 -16.96 13.70
N PRO A 115 7.30 -16.86 15.04
CA PRO A 115 6.14 -16.92 15.92
C PRO A 115 5.07 -15.87 15.59
N GLY A 116 3.89 -16.33 15.22
CA GLY A 116 2.73 -15.49 14.96
C GLY A 116 2.72 -14.71 13.65
N ALA A 117 3.74 -14.82 12.78
CA ALA A 117 3.82 -14.05 11.55
C ALA A 117 2.61 -14.25 10.63
N ILE A 118 2.25 -15.51 10.39
CA ILE A 118 1.09 -15.85 9.51
C ILE A 118 -0.20 -15.33 10.15
N ALA A 119 -0.43 -15.57 11.44
CA ALA A 119 -1.62 -15.10 12.14
C ALA A 119 -1.72 -13.55 12.12
N GLN A 120 -0.60 -12.86 12.25
CA GLN A 120 -0.56 -11.40 12.14
C GLN A 120 -0.91 -10.93 10.74
N ALA A 121 -0.38 -11.56 9.70
CA ALA A 121 -0.70 -11.24 8.32
C ALA A 121 -2.19 -11.48 8.00
N GLU A 122 -2.76 -12.59 8.46
CA GLU A 122 -4.18 -12.90 8.34
C GLU A 122 -5.06 -11.86 9.07
N SER A 123 -4.68 -11.48 10.29
CA SER A 123 -5.39 -10.44 11.05
C SER A 123 -5.37 -9.09 10.32
N ILE A 124 -4.23 -8.67 9.79
CA ILE A 124 -4.09 -7.45 8.99
C ILE A 124 -5.00 -7.51 7.76
N GLY A 125 -5.01 -8.62 7.04
CA GLY A 125 -5.89 -8.82 5.89
C GLY A 125 -7.37 -8.69 6.25
N ALA A 126 -7.79 -9.31 7.36
CA ALA A 126 -9.17 -9.23 7.85
C ALA A 126 -9.55 -7.79 8.27
N ASP A 127 -8.62 -7.05 8.89
CA ASP A 127 -8.83 -5.65 9.26
C ASP A 127 -8.99 -4.74 8.05
N LEU A 128 -8.18 -4.92 7.01
CA LEU A 128 -8.31 -4.17 5.75
C LEU A 128 -9.67 -4.40 5.11
N VAL A 129 -10.15 -5.65 5.07
CA VAL A 129 -11.47 -5.97 4.52
C VAL A 129 -12.58 -5.33 5.35
N ARG A 130 -12.52 -5.42 6.67
CA ARG A 130 -13.51 -4.78 7.57
C ARG A 130 -13.56 -3.26 7.36
N ALA A 131 -12.41 -2.61 7.38
CA ALA A 131 -12.32 -1.16 7.22
C ALA A 131 -12.82 -0.71 5.84
N SER A 132 -12.54 -1.47 4.80
CA SER A 132 -13.01 -1.17 3.43
C SER A 132 -14.53 -1.30 3.31
N ASN A 133 -15.15 -2.29 3.96
CA ASN A 133 -16.60 -2.47 3.96
C ASN A 133 -17.31 -1.35 4.70
N ILE A 134 -16.77 -0.88 5.83
CA ILE A 134 -17.31 0.25 6.57
C ILE A 134 -17.27 1.53 5.71
N ALA A 135 -16.14 1.81 5.06
CA ALA A 135 -15.99 2.98 4.21
C ALA A 135 -16.95 2.97 3.00
N ARG A 136 -17.19 1.80 2.42
CA ARG A 136 -18.18 1.62 1.33
C ARG A 136 -19.60 1.89 1.82
N ALA A 137 -19.99 1.37 2.96
CA ALA A 137 -21.31 1.59 3.55
C ALA A 137 -21.57 3.09 3.81
N GLN A 138 -20.60 3.79 4.39
CA GLN A 138 -20.70 5.24 4.65
C GLN A 138 -20.87 6.06 3.37
N SER A 139 -20.10 5.76 2.31
CA SER A 139 -20.20 6.44 1.02
C SER A 139 -21.57 6.26 0.36
N THR A 140 -22.21 5.10 0.55
CA THR A 140 -23.56 4.83 0.03
C THR A 140 -24.62 5.67 0.75
N TYR A 141 -24.51 5.83 2.08
CA TYR A 141 -25.45 6.66 2.86
C TYR A 141 -25.32 8.16 2.54
N GLU A 142 -24.11 8.67 2.37
CA GLU A 142 -23.87 10.08 1.99
C GLU A 142 -24.40 10.39 0.57
N GLY A 143 -24.34 9.42 -0.35
CA GLY A 143 -24.90 9.53 -1.70
C GLY A 143 -26.42 9.63 -1.72
N LEU A 144 -27.12 8.92 -0.84
CA LEU A 144 -28.58 8.94 -0.72
C LEU A 144 -29.08 10.22 -0.05
N GLY A 145 -28.34 10.79 0.88
CA GLY A 145 -28.71 12.04 1.60
C GLY A 145 -28.61 13.31 0.75
N ARG A 146 -27.99 13.27 -0.43
CA ARG A 146 -27.88 14.42 -1.36
C ARG A 146 -28.99 14.46 -2.44
N LEU A 147 -29.87 13.48 -2.46
CA LEU A 147 -30.98 13.37 -3.42
C LEU A 147 -32.35 13.78 -2.79
N GLY A 148 -32.37 14.24 -1.57
CA GLY A 148 -33.53 14.84 -0.89
C GLY A 148 -33.31 16.31 -0.62
#